data_62fd41eb495a5592d5fb1bd3da6df38c
#
_entry.id   62fd41eb495a5592d5fb1bd3da6df38c
#
_cell.length_a   1.000
_cell.length_b   1.000
_cell.length_c   1.000
_cell.angle_alpha   90.00
_cell.angle_beta   90.00
_cell.angle_gamma   90.00
#
_symmetry.space_group_name_H-M   'P 1'
#
loop_
_entity.id
_entity.type
_entity.pdbx_description
1 polymer ?
#
loop_
_entity_poly.entity_id
_entity_poly.type
_entity_poly.pdbx_seq_one_letter_code
_entity_poly.pdbx_strand_id
1 'polypeptide(L)' 'MRYKHFKGGVYELVCEATLESDLTPMIVYRAADGSIWTRPRNEFLQLIEVDGIMVQRFAPIN' A
#
# COMPACT_ATOMS: atom_id res chain seq x y z
N MET A 1 -5.49 10.43 1.90
CA MET A 1 -6.31 9.21 1.95
C MET A 1 -5.57 8.14 2.74
N ARG A 2 -6.24 7.47 3.64
CA ARG A 2 -5.62 6.48 4.52
C ARG A 2 -6.00 5.07 4.14
N TYR A 3 -5.08 4.14 4.40
CA TYR A 3 -5.25 2.72 4.14
C TYR A 3 -4.87 1.92 5.38
N LYS A 4 -5.55 0.80 5.58
CA LYS A 4 -5.22 -0.14 6.64
C LYS A 4 -4.62 -1.39 6.02
N HIS A 5 -3.39 -1.75 6.44
CA HIS A 5 -2.76 -3.00 6.04
C HIS A 5 -3.47 -4.16 6.71
N PHE A 6 -3.55 -5.31 6.05
CA PHE A 6 -4.26 -6.48 6.60
C PHE A 6 -3.70 -6.94 7.94
N LYS A 7 -2.46 -6.60 8.24
CA LYS A 7 -1.83 -6.88 9.55
C LYS A 7 -2.10 -5.81 10.60
N GLY A 8 -2.86 -4.78 10.28
CA GLY A 8 -3.35 -3.79 11.23
C GLY A 8 -2.73 -2.41 11.17
N GLY A 9 -1.61 -2.23 10.50
CA GLY A 9 -0.97 -0.91 10.38
C GLY A 9 -1.80 0.06 9.55
N VAL A 10 -1.82 1.33 9.95
CA VAL A 10 -2.51 2.39 9.21
C VAL A 10 -1.48 3.27 8.52
N TYR A 11 -1.72 3.57 7.26
CA TYR A 11 -0.79 4.30 6.40
C TYR A 11 -1.52 5.42 5.66
N GLU A 12 -0.79 6.50 5.41
CA GLU A 12 -1.30 7.64 4.64
C GLU A 12 -0.72 7.58 3.23
N LEU A 13 -1.58 7.64 2.22
CA LEU A 13 -1.13 7.76 0.83
C LEU A 13 -0.49 9.14 0.63
N VAL A 14 0.76 9.18 0.20
CA VAL A 14 1.46 10.43 -0.09
C VAL A 14 1.27 10.80 -1.56
N CYS A 15 1.65 9.92 -2.46
CA CYS A 15 1.53 10.18 -3.89
C CYS A 15 1.74 8.88 -4.68
N GLU A 16 1.46 8.95 -5.98
CA GLU A 16 1.90 7.94 -6.92
C GLU A 16 3.20 8.41 -7.54
N ALA A 17 4.06 7.46 -7.88
CA ALA A 17 5.37 7.75 -8.47
C ALA A 17 5.68 6.71 -9.55
N THR A 18 6.76 6.94 -10.28
CA THR A 18 7.26 5.99 -11.27
C THR A 18 8.67 5.60 -10.91
N LEU A 19 8.94 4.31 -10.84
CA LEU A 19 10.29 3.80 -10.62
C LEU A 19 11.08 4.00 -11.92
N GLU A 20 12.15 4.77 -11.86
CA GLU A 20 12.84 5.19 -13.06
C GLU A 20 13.47 4.03 -13.84
N SER A 21 13.99 3.03 -13.12
CA SER A 21 14.77 1.95 -13.75
C SER A 21 13.96 1.10 -14.73
N ASP A 22 12.65 0.93 -14.50
CA ASP A 22 11.83 0.08 -15.35
C ASP A 22 10.42 0.64 -15.59
N LEU A 23 10.18 1.87 -15.14
CA LEU A 23 8.91 2.59 -15.29
C LEU A 23 7.75 1.91 -14.56
N THR A 24 8.03 1.13 -13.52
CA THR A 24 6.99 0.52 -12.69
C THR A 24 6.19 1.59 -11.95
N PRO A 25 4.85 1.58 -12.04
CA PRO A 25 4.03 2.47 -11.21
C PRO A 25 4.17 2.12 -9.74
N MET A 26 4.41 3.13 -8.89
CA MET A 26 4.67 2.96 -7.46
C MET A 26 3.66 3.76 -6.65
N ILE A 27 3.36 3.26 -5.45
CA ILE A 27 2.61 4.01 -4.44
C ILE A 27 3.60 4.40 -3.34
N VAL A 28 3.57 5.68 -2.97
CA VAL A 28 4.39 6.21 -1.87
C VAL A 28 3.46 6.49 -0.70
N TYR A 29 3.80 5.96 0.47
CA TYR A 29 2.94 6.07 1.65
C TYR A 29 3.76 6.30 2.91
N ARG A 30 3.08 6.85 3.94
CA ARG A 30 3.70 7.19 5.22
C ARG A 30 3.15 6.29 6.32
N ALA A 31 4.05 5.72 7.12
CA ALA A 31 3.67 4.94 8.30
C ALA A 31 3.39 5.86 9.49
N ALA A 32 2.81 5.29 10.55
CA ALA A 32 2.46 6.04 11.75
C ALA A 32 3.67 6.70 12.43
N ASP A 33 4.86 6.12 12.28
CA ASP A 33 6.09 6.67 12.85
C ASP A 33 6.72 7.77 11.97
N GLY A 34 6.05 8.14 10.87
CA GLY A 34 6.53 9.17 9.95
C GLY A 34 7.44 8.65 8.85
N SER A 35 7.81 7.39 8.85
CA SER A 35 8.66 6.83 7.81
C SER A 35 7.89 6.75 6.49
N ILE A 36 8.63 6.95 5.39
CA ILE A 36 8.06 6.94 4.04
C ILE A 36 8.50 5.66 3.35
N TRP A 37 7.54 4.99 2.73
CA TRP A 37 7.75 3.70 2.08
C TRP A 37 7.19 3.76 0.66
N THR A 38 7.65 2.86 -0.18
CA THR A 38 7.11 2.71 -1.52
C THR A 38 6.97 1.23 -1.87
N ARG A 39 5.95 0.94 -2.66
CA ARG A 39 5.63 -0.42 -3.11
C ARG A 39 5.07 -0.33 -4.53
N PRO A 40 5.34 -1.31 -5.40
CA PRO A 40 4.69 -1.33 -6.71
C PRO A 40 3.17 -1.25 -6.56
N ARG A 41 2.55 -0.46 -7.44
CA ARG A 41 1.11 -0.18 -7.37
C ARG A 41 0.27 -1.47 -7.39
N ASN A 42 0.63 -2.43 -8.23
CA ASN A 42 -0.12 -3.68 -8.32
C ASN A 42 -0.02 -4.50 -7.02
N GLU A 43 1.11 -4.45 -6.31
CA GLU A 43 1.24 -5.12 -5.02
C GLU A 43 0.47 -4.38 -3.93
N PHE A 44 0.46 -3.04 -3.97
CA PHE A 44 -0.28 -2.25 -3.02
C PHE A 44 -1.79 -2.55 -3.09
N LEU A 45 -2.31 -2.72 -4.30
CA LEU A 45 -3.73 -2.99 -4.54
C LEU A 45 -4.09 -4.47 -4.56
N GLN A 46 -3.11 -5.34 -4.32
CA GLN A 46 -3.27 -6.78 -4.47
C GLN A 46 -4.23 -7.36 -3.44
N LEU A 47 -5.04 -8.31 -3.90
CA LEU A 47 -5.78 -9.19 -3.00
C LEU A 47 -4.86 -10.32 -2.56
N ILE A 48 -4.93 -10.67 -1.29
CA ILE A 48 -4.15 -11.75 -0.70
C ILE A 48 -5.08 -12.69 0.04
N GLU A 49 -4.67 -13.94 0.20
CA GLU A 49 -5.45 -14.93 0.93
C GLU A 49 -5.02 -14.96 2.40
N VAL A 50 -5.99 -14.84 3.31
CA VAL A 50 -5.77 -14.98 4.74
C VAL A 50 -6.82 -15.94 5.25
N ASP A 51 -6.39 -17.09 5.75
CA ASP A 51 -7.27 -18.13 6.29
C ASP A 51 -8.39 -18.52 5.31
N GLY A 52 -8.06 -18.64 4.02
CA GLY A 52 -9.00 -19.01 2.97
C GLY A 52 -9.88 -17.89 2.47
N ILE A 53 -9.71 -16.67 2.99
CA ILE A 53 -10.51 -15.51 2.60
C ILE A 53 -9.62 -14.51 1.87
N MET A 54 -10.10 -13.99 0.72
CA MET A 54 -9.39 -12.97 -0.03
C MET A 54 -9.63 -11.60 0.61
N VAL A 55 -8.54 -10.91 0.94
CA VAL A 55 -8.61 -9.56 1.52
C VAL A 55 -7.66 -8.63 0.78
N GLN A 56 -7.94 -7.35 0.81
CA GLN A 56 -7.03 -6.35 0.26
C GLN A 56 -5.80 -6.23 1.15
N ARG A 57 -4.60 -6.22 0.54
CA ARG A 57 -3.36 -5.99 1.29
C ARG A 57 -3.44 -4.65 2.03
N PHE A 58 -3.91 -3.61 1.33
CA PHE A 58 -4.21 -2.29 1.91
C PHE A 58 -5.64 -1.94 1.56
N ALA A 59 -6.48 -1.76 2.57
CA ALA A 59 -7.88 -1.40 2.38
C ALA A 59 -8.08 0.09 2.67
N PRO A 60 -8.79 0.83 1.81
CA PRO A 60 -9.05 2.24 2.08
C PRO A 60 -9.91 2.40 3.33
N ILE A 61 -9.59 3.43 4.13
CA ILE A 61 -10.38 3.79 5.31
C ILE A 61 -10.59 5.31 5.30
N ASN A 62 -11.61 5.72 6.01
CA ASN A 62 -11.93 7.14 6.14
C ASN A 62 -11.13 7.80 7.25
#